data_14f6691f7d56d038b3c651e2974f3461
#
_entry.id   14f6691f7d56d038b3c651e2974f3461
#
_cell.length_a   1.000
_cell.length_b   1.000
_cell.length_c   1.000
_cell.angle_alpha   90.00
_cell.angle_beta   90.00
_cell.angle_gamma   90.00
#
_symmetry.space_group_name_H-M   'P 1'
#
loop_
_entity.id
_entity.type
_entity.pdbx_description
1 polymer ?
#
loop_
_entity_poly.entity_id
_entity_poly.type
_entity_poly.pdbx_seq_one_letter_code
_entity_poly.pdbx_strand_id
1 'polypeptide(L)'
;VDNPRFIMFAGGIKNRVTTLMNIEMVSSGFLPRFIFITAESDITRLRPIGPPTTQSTGNRQAIVAELEDIKAHYTKTQMIHVDVLKKEIERKYIFQAELTDEAWMRYNQLETKLLEAGLKHKTAEAMTPIGDRLAKSILKAAVLIAASRQRKENVVVELIDLLRAMRYGEQWRYYVEDVVGRSEERRVGKECRSRW
;
A
#
# COMPACT_ATOMS: atom_id res chain seq x y z
N VAL A 1 -19.16 2.76 -17.81
CA VAL A 1 -18.82 3.30 -16.48
C VAL A 1 -17.30 3.22 -16.36
N ASP A 2 -16.67 4.38 -16.43
CA ASP A 2 -15.22 4.47 -16.27
C ASP A 2 -14.82 3.91 -14.91
N ASN A 3 -13.77 3.08 -14.88
CA ASN A 3 -13.29 2.39 -13.69
C ASN A 3 -13.23 3.34 -12.48
N PRO A 4 -14.17 3.27 -11.53
CA PRO A 4 -14.16 4.16 -10.38
C PRO A 4 -12.91 3.85 -9.54
N ARG A 5 -12.06 4.84 -9.38
CA ARG A 5 -10.90 4.75 -8.49
C ARG A 5 -11.29 5.33 -7.15
N PHE A 6 -11.36 4.47 -6.15
CA PHE A 6 -11.63 4.89 -4.78
C PHE A 6 -10.35 4.79 -3.95
N ILE A 7 -9.96 5.89 -3.33
CA ILE A 7 -8.85 5.95 -2.39
C ILE A 7 -9.44 6.40 -1.05
N MET A 8 -9.22 5.59 -0.01
CA MET A 8 -9.67 5.90 1.34
C MET A 8 -8.47 6.01 2.27
N PHE A 9 -8.42 7.08 3.03
CA PHE A 9 -7.52 7.25 4.15
C PHE A 9 -8.35 7.34 5.43
N ALA A 10 -8.14 6.41 6.36
CA ALA A 10 -8.93 6.34 7.59
C ALA A 10 -8.02 6.11 8.79
N GLY A 11 -8.35 6.74 9.89
CA GLY A 11 -7.69 6.54 11.18
C GLY A 11 -8.65 5.87 12.17
N GLY A 12 -8.11 5.06 13.07
CA GLY A 12 -8.91 4.39 14.08
C GLY A 12 -8.08 3.86 15.25
N ILE A 13 -8.76 3.50 16.32
CA ILE A 13 -8.13 2.87 17.46
C ILE A 13 -7.87 1.41 17.12
N LYS A 14 -6.60 0.96 17.15
CA LYS A 14 -6.14 -0.38 16.81
C LYS A 14 -7.05 -1.48 17.41
N ASN A 15 -7.33 -1.40 18.71
CA ASN A 15 -8.17 -2.37 19.40
C ASN A 15 -9.62 -2.42 18.90
N ARG A 16 -10.18 -1.33 18.45
CA ARG A 16 -11.54 -1.30 17.85
C ARG A 16 -11.52 -1.88 16.44
N VAL A 17 -10.53 -1.52 15.64
CA VAL A 17 -10.37 -2.08 14.29
C VAL A 17 -10.27 -3.60 14.36
N THR A 18 -9.38 -4.15 15.20
CA THR A 18 -9.24 -5.61 15.36
C THR A 18 -10.48 -6.31 15.91
N THR A 19 -11.34 -5.60 16.66
CA THR A 19 -12.60 -6.16 17.17
C THR A 19 -13.69 -6.24 16.10
N LEU A 20 -13.68 -5.31 15.16
CA LEU A 20 -14.67 -5.24 14.06
C LEU A 20 -14.26 -6.10 12.87
N MET A 21 -12.98 -6.46 12.75
CA MET A 21 -12.49 -7.30 11.66
C MET A 21 -13.00 -8.73 11.84
N ASN A 22 -13.61 -9.27 10.80
CA ASN A 22 -14.03 -10.66 10.72
C ASN A 22 -13.41 -11.36 9.50
N ILE A 23 -13.44 -12.68 9.49
CA ILE A 23 -12.93 -13.50 8.39
C ILE A 23 -13.60 -13.16 7.06
N GLU A 24 -14.87 -12.81 7.06
CA GLU A 24 -15.60 -12.44 5.84
C GLU A 24 -15.01 -11.17 5.19
N MET A 25 -14.55 -10.20 5.97
CA MET A 25 -13.86 -9.00 5.43
C MET A 25 -12.54 -9.35 4.76
N VAL A 26 -11.86 -10.40 5.23
CA VAL A 26 -10.62 -10.89 4.62
C VAL A 26 -10.94 -11.68 3.36
N SER A 27 -11.85 -12.64 3.44
CA SER A 27 -12.22 -13.53 2.32
C SER A 27 -12.91 -12.78 1.18
N SER A 28 -13.70 -11.74 1.49
CA SER A 28 -14.29 -10.84 0.47
C SER A 28 -13.23 -10.01 -0.29
N GLY A 29 -11.97 -10.07 0.14
CA GLY A 29 -10.88 -9.30 -0.45
C GLY A 29 -10.91 -7.81 -0.08
N PHE A 30 -11.75 -7.40 0.87
CA PHE A 30 -11.82 -6.01 1.34
C PHE A 30 -10.53 -5.63 2.08
N LEU A 31 -10.20 -6.36 3.15
CA LEU A 31 -9.01 -6.08 3.96
C LEU A 31 -7.68 -6.17 3.21
N PRO A 32 -7.44 -7.13 2.31
CA PRO A 32 -6.21 -7.18 1.55
C PRO A 32 -5.92 -5.95 0.68
N ARG A 33 -6.92 -5.08 0.47
CA ARG A 33 -6.76 -3.83 -0.30
C ARG A 33 -6.22 -2.67 0.53
N PHE A 34 -6.15 -2.83 1.85
CA PHE A 34 -5.65 -1.77 2.75
C PHE A 34 -4.20 -2.02 3.13
N ILE A 35 -3.46 -0.93 3.23
CA ILE A 35 -2.16 -0.90 3.90
C ILE A 35 -2.44 -0.43 5.32
N PHE A 36 -2.12 -1.28 6.29
CA PHE A 36 -2.24 -0.94 7.70
C PHE A 36 -0.95 -0.30 8.18
N ILE A 37 -1.07 0.78 8.93
CA ILE A 37 0.03 1.41 9.65
C ILE A 37 -0.42 1.51 11.10
N THR A 38 0.24 0.76 11.98
CA THR A 38 -0.06 0.78 13.41
C THR A 38 1.03 1.53 14.15
N ALA A 39 0.64 2.27 15.17
CA ALA A 39 1.54 2.90 16.11
C ALA A 39 1.10 2.57 17.53
N GLU A 40 2.07 2.32 18.41
CA GLU A 40 1.81 2.22 19.84
C GLU A 40 1.86 3.60 20.47
N SER A 41 1.00 3.82 21.47
CA SER A 41 1.01 5.05 22.24
C SER A 41 2.25 5.09 23.09
N ASP A 42 3.15 5.99 22.81
CA ASP A 42 4.32 6.26 23.64
C ASP A 42 4.06 7.52 24.45
N ILE A 43 3.68 7.31 25.72
CA ILE A 43 3.35 8.40 26.65
C ILE A 43 4.55 9.33 26.84
N THR A 44 5.77 8.83 26.71
CA THR A 44 7.00 9.65 26.86
C THR A 44 7.19 10.62 25.70
N ARG A 45 6.53 10.36 24.56
CA ARG A 45 6.55 11.22 23.36
C ARG A 45 5.34 12.13 23.24
N LEU A 46 4.39 12.05 24.18
CA LEU A 46 3.26 12.98 24.22
C LEU A 46 3.80 14.37 24.52
N ARG A 47 3.76 15.22 23.51
CA ARG A 47 4.06 16.66 23.67
C ARG A 47 2.77 17.44 23.52
N PRO A 48 2.56 18.48 24.36
CA PRO A 48 1.46 19.41 24.13
C PRO A 48 1.60 19.97 22.72
N ILE A 49 0.46 20.14 22.03
CA ILE A 49 0.42 20.79 20.75
C ILE A 49 0.79 22.26 20.97
N GLY A 50 2.04 22.59 20.66
CA GLY A 50 2.51 23.97 20.67
C GLY A 50 2.14 24.70 19.38
N PRO A 51 2.28 26.02 19.35
CA PRO A 51 2.11 26.78 18.11
C PRO A 51 3.09 26.28 17.06
N PRO A 52 2.70 26.25 15.77
CA PRO A 52 3.56 25.81 14.70
C PRO A 52 4.84 26.67 14.65
N THR A 53 5.98 26.02 14.72
CA THR A 53 7.26 26.71 14.58
C THR A 53 7.51 27.04 13.11
N THR A 54 8.21 28.13 12.83
CA THR A 54 8.56 28.57 11.46
C THR A 54 9.33 27.46 10.69
N GLN A 55 10.10 26.66 11.41
CA GLN A 55 10.88 25.56 10.84
C GLN A 55 9.99 24.40 10.36
N SER A 56 8.90 24.07 11.09
CA SER A 56 7.96 23.03 10.68
C SER A 56 7.14 23.46 9.45
N THR A 57 6.88 24.74 9.32
CA THR A 57 6.16 25.32 8.17
C THR A 57 7.00 25.27 6.91
N GLY A 58 8.31 25.58 6.98
CA GLY A 58 9.23 25.50 5.86
C GLY A 58 9.37 24.10 5.29
N ASN A 59 9.53 23.09 6.16
CA ASN A 59 9.60 21.69 5.73
C ASN A 59 8.29 21.21 5.06
N ARG A 60 7.14 21.64 5.59
CA ARG A 60 5.85 21.31 4.99
C ARG A 60 5.70 21.92 3.60
N GLN A 61 6.07 23.19 3.43
CA GLN A 61 6.01 23.86 2.13
C GLN A 61 6.91 23.20 1.10
N ALA A 62 8.14 22.81 1.48
CA ALA A 62 9.05 22.09 0.61
C ALA A 62 8.48 20.74 0.15
N ILE A 63 7.88 19.97 1.05
CA ILE A 63 7.24 18.69 0.70
C ILE A 63 6.04 18.91 -0.23
N VAL A 64 5.20 19.91 0.04
CA VAL A 64 4.04 20.21 -0.80
C VAL A 64 4.50 20.64 -2.20
N ALA A 65 5.49 21.51 -2.31
CA ALA A 65 6.02 21.94 -3.60
C ALA A 65 6.59 20.77 -4.42
N GLU A 66 7.32 19.84 -3.77
CA GLU A 66 7.85 18.63 -4.42
C GLU A 66 6.72 17.73 -4.92
N LEU A 67 5.68 17.53 -4.12
CA LEU A 67 4.52 16.71 -4.51
C LEU A 67 3.71 17.35 -5.65
N GLU A 68 3.57 18.68 -5.64
CA GLU A 68 2.91 19.41 -6.71
C GLU A 68 3.69 19.33 -8.02
N ASP A 69 5.01 19.41 -7.97
CA ASP A 69 5.87 19.26 -9.12
C ASP A 69 5.80 17.83 -9.71
N ILE A 70 5.86 16.79 -8.89
CA ILE A 70 5.63 15.40 -9.31
C ILE A 70 4.25 15.25 -9.94
N LYS A 71 3.22 15.79 -9.30
CA LYS A 71 1.85 15.76 -9.82
C LYS A 71 1.74 16.46 -11.17
N ALA A 72 2.29 17.66 -11.31
CA ALA A 72 2.27 18.43 -12.54
C ALA A 72 2.96 17.69 -13.69
N HIS A 73 4.08 17.01 -13.40
CA HIS A 73 4.80 16.21 -14.40
C HIS A 73 3.95 15.03 -14.91
N TYR A 74 3.32 14.27 -14.00
CA TYR A 74 2.59 13.04 -14.36
C TYR A 74 1.09 13.23 -14.64
N THR A 75 0.56 14.45 -14.49
CA THR A 75 -0.85 14.75 -14.83
C THR A 75 -1.00 15.23 -16.27
N LYS A 76 0.09 15.32 -17.03
CA LYS A 76 0.03 15.70 -18.45
C LYS A 76 -0.88 14.76 -19.20
N THR A 77 -1.83 15.35 -19.86
CA THR A 77 -3.06 14.84 -20.45
C THR A 77 -2.90 13.52 -21.18
N GLN A 78 -3.74 12.56 -20.84
CA GLN A 78 -4.02 11.40 -21.70
C GLN A 78 -4.55 11.91 -23.03
N MET A 79 -3.87 11.67 -24.13
CA MET A 79 -4.46 11.84 -25.46
C MET A 79 -5.48 10.72 -25.66
N ILE A 80 -6.75 11.06 -25.56
CA ILE A 80 -7.84 10.15 -25.90
C ILE A 80 -8.01 10.25 -27.42
N HIS A 81 -7.61 9.23 -28.13
CA HIS A 81 -7.93 9.10 -29.56
C HIS A 81 -9.31 8.43 -29.66
N VAL A 82 -10.30 9.21 -30.04
CA VAL A 82 -11.67 8.69 -30.28
C VAL A 82 -11.77 8.38 -31.77
N ASP A 83 -11.74 7.13 -32.14
CA ASP A 83 -12.13 6.71 -33.50
C ASP A 83 -13.65 6.65 -33.55
N VAL A 84 -14.25 7.73 -34.12
CA VAL A 84 -15.70 7.91 -34.20
C VAL A 84 -16.35 6.84 -35.10
N LEU A 85 -15.62 6.28 -36.06
CA LEU A 85 -16.12 5.27 -37.01
C LEU A 85 -16.16 3.87 -36.39
N LYS A 86 -15.26 3.55 -35.49
CA LYS A 86 -15.16 2.23 -34.84
C LYS A 86 -15.80 2.17 -33.47
N LYS A 87 -16.23 3.29 -32.89
CA LYS A 87 -16.66 3.39 -31.49
C LYS A 87 -15.60 2.90 -30.49
N GLU A 88 -14.34 2.85 -30.87
CA GLU A 88 -13.22 2.45 -30.03
C GLU A 88 -12.59 3.69 -29.44
N ILE A 89 -12.42 3.67 -28.10
CA ILE A 89 -11.69 4.69 -27.36
C ILE A 89 -10.30 4.16 -27.09
N GLU A 90 -9.33 4.55 -27.88
CA GLU A 90 -7.93 4.20 -27.63
C GLU A 90 -7.35 5.17 -26.61
N ARG A 91 -7.12 4.68 -25.40
CA ARG A 91 -6.44 5.43 -24.34
C ARG A 91 -4.93 5.22 -24.45
N LYS A 92 -4.23 6.16 -25.04
CA LYS A 92 -2.77 6.13 -25.06
C LYS A 92 -2.23 6.68 -23.73
N TYR A 93 -1.66 5.80 -22.90
CA TYR A 93 -0.92 6.22 -21.70
C TYR A 93 0.42 6.79 -22.14
N ILE A 94 0.71 8.03 -21.74
CA ILE A 94 1.97 8.71 -22.08
C ILE A 94 3.10 8.20 -21.17
N PHE A 95 2.75 7.76 -19.96
CA PHE A 95 3.72 7.33 -18.97
C PHE A 95 3.71 5.80 -18.84
N GLN A 96 4.89 5.23 -19.02
CA GLN A 96 5.12 3.80 -18.88
C GLN A 96 6.15 3.57 -17.78
N ALA A 97 6.04 2.45 -17.07
CA ALA A 97 7.03 2.03 -16.11
C ALA A 97 7.50 0.63 -16.48
N GLU A 98 8.81 0.46 -16.58
CA GLU A 98 9.46 -0.80 -16.89
C GLU A 98 10.40 -1.18 -15.75
N LEU A 99 10.54 -2.47 -15.47
CA LEU A 99 11.50 -2.96 -14.50
C LEU A 99 12.76 -3.43 -15.23
N THR A 100 13.93 -3.17 -14.62
CA THR A 100 15.16 -3.86 -15.07
C THR A 100 15.06 -5.36 -14.82
N ASP A 101 15.81 -6.18 -15.56
CA ASP A 101 15.81 -7.64 -15.39
C ASP A 101 16.12 -8.06 -13.94
N GLU A 102 17.06 -7.37 -13.30
CA GLU A 102 17.40 -7.60 -11.89
C GLU A 102 16.24 -7.27 -10.94
N ALA A 103 15.57 -6.15 -11.18
CA ALA A 103 14.38 -5.76 -10.39
C ALA A 103 13.25 -6.77 -10.60
N TRP A 104 13.05 -7.23 -11.85
CA TRP A 104 12.03 -8.22 -12.19
C TRP A 104 12.28 -9.55 -11.52
N MET A 105 13.51 -10.05 -11.59
CA MET A 105 13.90 -11.28 -10.91
C MET A 105 13.68 -11.18 -9.40
N ARG A 106 14.07 -10.07 -8.80
CA ARG A 106 13.89 -9.85 -7.36
C ARG A 106 12.43 -9.71 -6.94
N TYR A 107 11.61 -9.08 -7.77
CA TYR A 107 10.16 -8.99 -7.54
C TYR A 107 9.49 -10.37 -7.56
N ASN A 108 9.81 -11.20 -8.54
CA ASN A 108 9.29 -12.57 -8.63
C ASN A 108 9.67 -13.42 -7.40
N GLN A 109 10.91 -13.28 -6.91
CA GLN A 109 11.34 -13.92 -5.67
C GLN A 109 10.54 -13.44 -4.45
N LEU A 110 10.28 -12.13 -4.37
CA LEU A 110 9.48 -11.54 -3.30
C LEU A 110 8.05 -12.09 -3.32
N GLU A 111 7.38 -12.03 -4.48
CA GLU A 111 6.00 -12.51 -4.65
C GLU A 111 5.87 -13.96 -4.25
N THR A 112 6.77 -14.84 -4.74
CA THR A 112 6.80 -16.26 -4.38
C THR A 112 6.94 -16.45 -2.86
N LYS A 113 7.88 -15.74 -2.23
CA LYS A 113 8.09 -15.86 -0.78
C LYS A 113 6.91 -15.37 0.05
N LEU A 114 6.25 -14.31 -0.36
CA LEU A 114 5.05 -13.80 0.33
C LEU A 114 3.88 -14.79 0.21
N LEU A 115 3.69 -15.40 -0.95
CA LEU A 115 2.68 -16.44 -1.16
C LEU A 115 2.98 -17.70 -0.33
N GLU A 116 4.23 -18.18 -0.36
CA GLU A 116 4.66 -19.32 0.47
C GLU A 116 4.47 -19.06 1.98
N ALA A 117 4.83 -17.85 2.43
CA ALA A 117 4.64 -17.45 3.83
C ALA A 117 3.14 -17.42 4.20
N GLY A 118 2.30 -16.89 3.30
CA GLY A 118 0.85 -16.89 3.48
C GLY A 118 0.28 -18.31 3.58
N LEU A 119 0.66 -19.22 2.69
CA LEU A 119 0.21 -20.61 2.70
C LEU A 119 0.66 -21.38 3.93
N LYS A 120 1.84 -21.08 4.48
CA LYS A 120 2.36 -21.73 5.70
C LYS A 120 1.82 -21.11 7.00
N HIS A 121 1.12 -19.98 6.91
CA HIS A 121 0.58 -19.32 8.08
C HIS A 121 -0.60 -20.10 8.67
N LYS A 122 -0.77 -20.07 10.00
CA LYS A 122 -1.90 -20.73 10.71
C LYS A 122 -3.28 -20.25 10.22
N THR A 123 -3.34 -19.06 9.65
CA THR A 123 -4.55 -18.48 9.01
C THR A 123 -4.30 -18.25 7.52
N ALA A 124 -3.96 -19.33 6.80
CA ALA A 124 -3.59 -19.28 5.38
C ALA A 124 -4.67 -18.62 4.50
N GLU A 125 -5.96 -18.88 4.79
CA GLU A 125 -7.09 -18.29 4.06
C GLU A 125 -7.08 -16.75 4.09
N ALA A 126 -6.61 -16.17 5.21
CA ALA A 126 -6.50 -14.73 5.36
C ALA A 126 -5.17 -14.22 4.80
N MET A 127 -4.05 -14.89 5.11
CA MET A 127 -2.72 -14.37 4.83
C MET A 127 -2.29 -14.53 3.36
N THR A 128 -2.80 -15.52 2.64
CA THR A 128 -2.45 -15.72 1.23
C THR A 128 -2.94 -14.56 0.33
N PRO A 129 -4.22 -14.13 0.38
CA PRO A 129 -4.68 -12.97 -0.37
C PRO A 129 -3.98 -11.66 0.04
N ILE A 130 -3.62 -11.54 1.31
CA ILE A 130 -2.87 -10.39 1.82
C ILE A 130 -1.46 -10.37 1.22
N GLY A 131 -0.77 -11.51 1.17
CA GLY A 131 0.56 -11.64 0.58
C GLY A 131 0.60 -11.23 -0.90
N ASP A 132 -0.36 -11.72 -1.69
CA ASP A 132 -0.51 -11.35 -3.10
C ASP A 132 -0.70 -9.83 -3.28
N ARG A 133 -1.59 -9.24 -2.48
CA ARG A 133 -1.84 -7.79 -2.56
C ARG A 133 -0.68 -6.96 -2.07
N LEU A 134 0.04 -7.45 -1.06
CA LEU A 134 1.21 -6.78 -0.52
C LEU A 134 2.34 -6.71 -1.57
N ALA A 135 2.61 -7.80 -2.30
CA ALA A 135 3.57 -7.81 -3.39
C ALA A 135 3.25 -6.73 -4.44
N LYS A 136 1.99 -6.65 -4.87
CA LYS A 136 1.52 -5.63 -5.82
C LYS A 136 1.61 -4.20 -5.27
N SER A 137 1.40 -4.02 -3.96
CA SER A 137 1.55 -2.72 -3.30
C SER A 137 3.01 -2.28 -3.23
N ILE A 138 3.92 -3.21 -2.97
CA ILE A 138 5.38 -2.97 -3.00
C ILE A 138 5.82 -2.56 -4.41
N LEU A 139 5.35 -3.27 -5.44
CA LEU A 139 5.66 -2.91 -6.83
C LEU A 139 5.18 -1.49 -7.18
N LYS A 140 3.96 -1.13 -6.79
CA LYS A 140 3.44 0.23 -6.98
C LYS A 140 4.27 1.28 -6.25
N ALA A 141 4.71 0.98 -5.02
CA ALA A 141 5.60 1.86 -4.27
C ALA A 141 6.96 2.02 -4.96
N ALA A 142 7.53 0.94 -5.53
CA ALA A 142 8.77 1.00 -6.29
C ALA A 142 8.64 1.91 -7.53
N VAL A 143 7.52 1.79 -8.26
CA VAL A 143 7.23 2.69 -9.40
C VAL A 143 7.14 4.15 -8.94
N LEU A 144 6.47 4.43 -7.82
CA LEU A 144 6.37 5.80 -7.29
C LEU A 144 7.74 6.35 -6.87
N ILE A 145 8.60 5.52 -6.25
CA ILE A 145 9.97 5.90 -5.88
C ILE A 145 10.80 6.21 -7.13
N ALA A 146 10.74 5.33 -8.14
CA ALA A 146 11.45 5.55 -9.41
C ALA A 146 10.93 6.81 -10.13
N ALA A 147 9.63 7.01 -10.19
CA ALA A 147 8.98 8.16 -10.80
C ALA A 147 9.38 9.48 -10.11
N SER A 148 9.43 9.51 -8.78
CA SER A 148 9.85 10.70 -8.03
C SER A 148 11.31 11.07 -8.29
N ARG A 149 12.16 10.07 -8.55
CA ARG A 149 13.59 10.25 -8.82
C ARG A 149 13.88 10.68 -10.27
N GLN A 150 13.16 10.10 -11.23
CA GLN A 150 13.52 10.26 -12.66
C GLN A 150 12.73 11.34 -13.37
N ARG A 151 11.46 11.53 -13.05
CA ARG A 151 10.55 12.49 -13.71
C ARG A 151 10.59 12.40 -15.24
N LYS A 152 10.54 11.19 -15.77
CA LYS A 152 10.57 10.87 -17.21
C LYS A 152 9.24 10.27 -17.65
N GLU A 153 8.98 10.31 -18.95
CA GLU A 153 7.81 9.63 -19.53
C GLU A 153 7.91 8.10 -19.41
N ASN A 154 9.11 7.56 -19.64
CA ASN A 154 9.42 6.16 -19.40
C ASN A 154 10.20 6.04 -18.09
N VAL A 155 9.54 5.53 -17.08
CA VAL A 155 10.13 5.34 -15.75
C VAL A 155 10.78 3.96 -15.70
N VAL A 156 12.07 3.89 -15.43
CA VAL A 156 12.78 2.63 -15.23
C VAL A 156 12.91 2.35 -13.74
N VAL A 157 12.26 1.29 -13.30
CA VAL A 157 12.35 0.81 -11.91
C VAL A 157 13.60 -0.05 -11.77
N GLU A 158 14.60 0.50 -11.10
CA GLU A 158 15.84 -0.20 -10.81
C GLU A 158 15.73 -1.05 -9.54
N LEU A 159 16.67 -1.98 -9.36
CA LEU A 159 16.72 -2.83 -8.18
C LEU A 159 16.70 -2.01 -6.87
N ILE A 160 17.38 -0.87 -6.84
CA ILE A 160 17.44 -0.01 -5.64
C ILE A 160 16.06 0.58 -5.28
N ASP A 161 15.24 0.92 -6.28
CA ASP A 161 13.89 1.45 -6.05
C ASP A 161 12.99 0.35 -5.46
N LEU A 162 13.12 -0.87 -6.00
CA LEU A 162 12.41 -2.03 -5.47
C LEU A 162 12.85 -2.38 -4.04
N LEU A 163 14.15 -2.39 -3.75
CA LEU A 163 14.66 -2.68 -2.40
C LEU A 163 14.18 -1.65 -1.37
N ARG A 164 14.11 -0.36 -1.75
CA ARG A 164 13.51 0.68 -0.91
C ARG A 164 12.02 0.42 -0.64
N ALA A 165 11.26 0.06 -1.68
CA ALA A 165 9.86 -0.28 -1.54
C ALA A 165 9.66 -1.53 -0.67
N MET A 166 10.50 -2.55 -0.80
CA MET A 166 10.48 -3.76 0.03
C MET A 166 10.67 -3.45 1.50
N ARG A 167 11.50 -2.47 1.86
CA ARG A 167 11.66 -2.04 3.25
C ARG A 167 10.36 -1.52 3.87
N TYR A 168 9.57 -0.76 3.11
CA TYR A 168 8.22 -0.36 3.53
C TYR A 168 7.27 -1.57 3.57
N GLY A 169 7.38 -2.45 2.60
CA GLY A 169 6.59 -3.67 2.54
C GLY A 169 6.76 -4.57 3.74
N GLU A 170 7.97 -4.70 4.30
CA GLU A 170 8.22 -5.45 5.54
C GLU A 170 7.51 -4.82 6.73
N GLN A 171 7.49 -3.49 6.84
CA GLN A 171 6.73 -2.80 7.89
C GLN A 171 5.22 -3.03 7.73
N TRP A 172 4.71 -2.96 6.50
CA TRP A 172 3.29 -3.21 6.23
C TRP A 172 2.90 -4.66 6.53
N ARG A 173 3.77 -5.62 6.20
CA ARG A 173 3.58 -7.03 6.55
C ARG A 173 3.49 -7.23 8.06
N TYR A 174 4.42 -6.65 8.81
CA TYR A 174 4.40 -6.71 10.27
C TYR A 174 3.10 -6.14 10.85
N TYR A 175 2.65 -4.99 10.37
CA TYR A 175 1.41 -4.38 10.86
C TYR A 175 0.16 -5.21 10.53
N VAL A 176 0.11 -5.81 9.38
CA VAL A 176 -1.02 -6.66 8.98
C VAL A 176 -1.04 -7.94 9.82
N GLU A 177 0.10 -8.58 10.04
CA GLU A 177 0.22 -9.77 10.90
C GLU A 177 -0.21 -9.48 12.35
N ASP A 178 0.18 -8.33 12.89
CA ASP A 178 -0.22 -7.89 14.22
C ASP A 178 -1.74 -7.65 14.32
N VAL A 179 -2.33 -7.06 13.29
CA VAL A 179 -3.79 -6.81 13.24
C VAL A 179 -4.57 -8.13 13.10
N VAL A 180 -4.15 -9.01 12.20
CA VAL A 180 -4.81 -10.31 11.96
C VAL A 180 -4.61 -11.25 13.14
N GLY A 181 -3.38 -11.35 13.69
CA GLY A 181 -3.08 -12.22 14.82
C GLY A 181 -3.90 -11.90 16.07
N ARG A 182 -4.04 -10.62 16.40
CA ARG A 182 -4.86 -10.18 17.55
C ARG A 182 -6.37 -10.41 17.36
N SER A 183 -6.86 -10.36 16.12
CA SER A 183 -8.26 -10.69 15.85
C SER A 183 -8.56 -12.18 16.12
N GLU A 184 -7.63 -13.06 15.79
CA GLU A 184 -7.73 -14.51 16.01
C GLU A 184 -7.65 -14.89 17.50
N GLU A 185 -6.69 -14.34 18.25
CA GLU A 185 -6.57 -14.59 19.69
C GLU A 185 -7.84 -14.24 20.46
N ARG A 186 -8.51 -13.16 20.08
CA ARG A 186 -9.80 -12.77 20.67
C ARG A 186 -10.95 -13.69 20.30
N ARG A 187 -10.94 -14.25 19.10
CA ARG A 187 -11.94 -15.20 18.66
C ARG A 187 -11.86 -16.48 19.48
N VAL A 188 -10.67 -17.04 19.60
CA VAL A 188 -10.41 -18.23 20.44
C VAL A 188 -10.82 -17.97 21.89
N GLY A 189 -10.48 -16.80 22.43
CA GLY A 189 -10.87 -16.43 23.81
C GLY A 189 -12.38 -16.27 24.03
N LYS A 190 -13.15 -15.88 23.01
CA LYS A 190 -14.62 -15.82 23.07
C LYS A 190 -15.25 -17.20 22.97
N GLU A 191 -14.77 -18.06 22.08
CA GLU A 191 -15.26 -19.43 21.94
C GLU A 191 -15.00 -20.28 23.21
N CYS A 192 -13.88 -20.05 23.90
CA CYS A 192 -13.61 -20.66 25.20
C CYS A 192 -14.59 -20.19 26.29
N ARG A 193 -14.99 -18.91 26.30
CA ARG A 193 -15.94 -18.35 27.29
C ARG A 193 -17.38 -18.75 27.04
N SER A 194 -17.75 -19.07 25.80
CA SER A 194 -19.12 -19.50 25.46
C SER A 194 -19.40 -20.99 25.72
N ARG A 195 -18.35 -21.75 26.10
CA ARG A 195 -18.46 -23.19 26.43
C ARG A 195 -18.53 -23.47 27.91
N TRP A 196 -18.55 -22.46 28.76
CA TRP A 196 -18.79 -22.51 30.20
C TRP A 196 -20.07 -21.74 30.54
#